data_b14cbcd6f8b877160782f7b7f0e89b16
#
_entry.id   b14cbcd6f8b877160782f7b7f0e89b16
#
_cell.length_a   1.000
_cell.length_b   1.000
_cell.length_c   1.000
_cell.angle_alpha   90.00
_cell.angle_beta   90.00
_cell.angle_gamma   90.00
#
_symmetry.space_group_name_H-M   'P 1'
#
loop_
_entity.id
_entity.type
_entity.pdbx_description
1 polymer ?
#
loop_
_entity_poly.entity_id
_entity_poly.type
_entity_poly.pdbx_seq_one_letter_code
_entity_poly.pdbx_strand_id
1 'polypeptide(L)'
;MVSSALRQFITDAAWGELDYLLLDLPPGTGDVHLTLAQIVPLTGAIIVTTPQDVAKADVIKSIAMFQLPQVNIPIIGIVENMSYFIPADMPNKKYYIFGQGAGEQLAKEYQLTLLAQLPIEPSVAQRSDTGVPAVMGNDSVAQTYQDLAQTVARYIAIKNEQVLSNKNN
;
A
#
# COMPACT_ATOMS: atom_id res chain seq x y z
N MET A 1 -23.78 8.72 -7.90
CA MET A 1 -23.97 7.26 -8.11
C MET A 1 -22.82 6.42 -7.56
N VAL A 2 -21.54 6.69 -7.86
CA VAL A 2 -20.41 5.90 -7.33
C VAL A 2 -20.34 5.93 -5.79
N SER A 3 -20.50 7.09 -5.18
CA SER A 3 -20.46 7.26 -3.71
C SER A 3 -21.56 6.49 -2.97
N SER A 4 -22.76 6.37 -3.55
CA SER A 4 -23.86 5.58 -2.94
C SER A 4 -23.59 4.07 -3.04
N ALA A 5 -23.11 3.60 -4.18
CA ALA A 5 -22.71 2.20 -4.35
C ALA A 5 -21.58 1.83 -3.40
N LEU A 6 -20.55 2.69 -3.28
CA LEU A 6 -19.45 2.50 -2.37
C LEU A 6 -19.90 2.42 -0.91
N ARG A 7 -20.81 3.32 -0.50
CA ARG A 7 -21.42 3.27 0.83
C ARG A 7 -22.11 1.93 1.06
N GLN A 8 -22.94 1.46 0.13
CA GLN A 8 -23.62 0.17 0.24
C GLN A 8 -22.62 -1.00 0.36
N PHE A 9 -21.58 -1.02 -0.44
CA PHE A 9 -20.55 -2.07 -0.33
C PHE A 9 -19.91 -2.11 1.07
N ILE A 10 -19.70 -0.97 1.69
CA ILE A 10 -19.05 -0.91 3.01
C ILE A 10 -20.06 -1.21 4.14
N THR A 11 -21.28 -0.67 4.06
CA THR A 11 -22.24 -0.73 5.17
C THR A 11 -23.16 -1.95 5.12
N ASP A 12 -23.51 -2.44 3.93
CA ASP A 12 -24.52 -3.47 3.75
C ASP A 12 -23.92 -4.85 3.47
N ALA A 13 -22.61 -4.95 3.22
CA ALA A 13 -21.94 -6.22 3.06
C ALA A 13 -21.77 -6.93 4.41
N ALA A 14 -22.04 -8.23 4.43
CA ALA A 14 -21.82 -9.07 5.60
C ALA A 14 -20.34 -9.50 5.65
N TRP A 15 -19.47 -8.64 6.14
CA TRP A 15 -18.03 -8.90 6.21
C TRP A 15 -17.64 -10.01 7.17
N GLY A 16 -18.49 -10.34 8.14
CA GLY A 16 -18.15 -11.27 9.22
C GLY A 16 -17.11 -10.66 10.19
N GLU A 17 -16.42 -11.52 10.91
CA GLU A 17 -15.30 -11.10 11.78
C GLU A 17 -14.01 -11.01 10.96
N LEU A 18 -13.45 -9.80 10.84
CA LEU A 18 -12.22 -9.52 10.11
C LEU A 18 -11.18 -8.89 11.03
N ASP A 19 -9.95 -9.37 10.96
CA ASP A 19 -8.80 -8.69 11.59
C ASP A 19 -8.38 -7.45 10.77
N TYR A 20 -8.43 -7.56 9.44
CA TYR A 20 -8.05 -6.49 8.50
C TYR A 20 -9.00 -6.45 7.31
N LEU A 21 -9.34 -5.25 6.88
CA LEU A 21 -10.00 -4.97 5.61
C LEU A 21 -9.09 -4.09 4.76
N LEU A 22 -8.65 -4.59 3.62
CA LEU A 22 -7.86 -3.84 2.64
C LEU A 22 -8.78 -3.32 1.54
N LEU A 23 -8.66 -2.03 1.25
CA LEU A 23 -9.40 -1.36 0.19
C LEU A 23 -8.42 -1.01 -0.92
N ASP A 24 -8.52 -1.69 -2.06
CA ASP A 24 -7.75 -1.37 -3.27
C ASP A 24 -8.48 -0.27 -4.04
N LEU A 25 -7.87 0.92 -4.07
CA LEU A 25 -8.47 2.11 -4.64
C LEU A 25 -8.07 2.28 -6.11
N PRO A 26 -8.99 2.80 -6.96
CA PRO A 26 -8.63 3.17 -8.31
C PRO A 26 -7.52 4.24 -8.32
N PRO A 27 -6.76 4.38 -9.41
CA PRO A 27 -5.73 5.40 -9.49
C PRO A 27 -6.31 6.82 -9.44
N GLY A 28 -5.53 7.77 -8.95
CA GLY A 28 -5.90 9.19 -8.87
C GLY A 28 -6.37 9.63 -7.49
N THR A 29 -6.96 10.81 -7.42
CA THR A 29 -7.36 11.51 -6.19
C THR A 29 -8.80 12.02 -6.28
N GLY A 30 -9.66 11.28 -6.97
CA GLY A 30 -11.04 11.68 -7.25
C GLY A 30 -12.03 11.45 -6.09
N ASP A 31 -13.32 11.66 -6.38
CA ASP A 31 -14.42 11.59 -5.42
C ASP A 31 -14.52 10.27 -4.65
N VAL A 32 -14.05 9.16 -5.23
CA VAL A 32 -14.04 7.85 -4.58
C VAL A 32 -13.20 7.86 -3.31
N HIS A 33 -11.99 8.42 -3.38
CA HIS A 33 -11.06 8.52 -2.26
C HIS A 33 -11.62 9.40 -1.14
N LEU A 34 -12.14 10.58 -1.52
CA LEU A 34 -12.74 11.51 -0.56
C LEU A 34 -14.00 10.91 0.09
N THR A 35 -14.82 10.22 -0.69
CA THR A 35 -16.03 9.56 -0.18
C THR A 35 -15.64 8.45 0.83
N LEU A 36 -14.67 7.60 0.50
CA LEU A 36 -14.19 6.56 1.41
C LEU A 36 -13.68 7.15 2.72
N ALA A 37 -12.84 8.18 2.63
CA ALA A 37 -12.29 8.86 3.80
C ALA A 37 -13.38 9.41 4.74
N GLN A 38 -14.54 9.79 4.20
CA GLN A 38 -15.66 10.33 4.96
C GLN A 38 -16.57 9.26 5.57
N ILE A 39 -16.68 8.08 4.96
CA ILE A 39 -17.61 7.03 5.39
C ILE A 39 -16.96 5.89 6.17
N VAL A 40 -15.63 5.73 6.04
CA VAL A 40 -14.88 4.64 6.68
C VAL A 40 -13.81 5.23 7.58
N PRO A 41 -13.74 4.83 8.87
CA PRO A 41 -12.64 5.22 9.75
C PRO A 41 -11.37 4.45 9.36
N LEU A 42 -10.69 4.92 8.33
CA LEU A 42 -9.46 4.29 7.83
C LEU A 42 -8.32 4.40 8.86
N THR A 43 -7.70 3.29 9.21
CA THR A 43 -6.57 3.26 10.13
C THR A 43 -5.31 3.88 9.52
N GLY A 44 -5.16 3.76 8.20
CA GLY A 44 -4.06 4.35 7.45
C GLY A 44 -4.08 3.98 5.98
N ALA A 45 -3.23 4.63 5.22
CA ALA A 45 -3.04 4.41 3.79
C ALA A 45 -1.62 3.92 3.49
N ILE A 46 -1.49 3.00 2.56
CA ILE A 46 -0.21 2.58 1.97
C ILE A 46 -0.15 3.19 0.57
N ILE A 47 0.90 3.92 0.29
CA ILE A 47 1.14 4.49 -1.03
C ILE A 47 1.96 3.50 -1.85
N VAL A 48 1.42 3.07 -2.99
CA VAL A 48 2.14 2.20 -3.92
C VAL A 48 2.57 3.03 -5.14
N THR A 49 3.85 2.93 -5.49
CA THR A 49 4.45 3.63 -6.64
C THR A 49 5.33 2.69 -7.45
N THR A 50 5.78 3.14 -8.60
CA THR A 50 6.88 2.54 -9.38
C THR A 50 8.05 3.52 -9.46
N PRO A 51 9.28 3.10 -9.85
CA PRO A 51 10.42 3.99 -9.94
C PRO A 51 10.32 5.10 -11.00
N GLN A 52 9.29 5.09 -11.84
CA GLN A 52 9.11 6.03 -12.94
C GLN A 52 8.70 7.43 -12.45
N ASP A 53 9.29 8.48 -13.04
CA ASP A 53 8.95 9.86 -12.69
C ASP A 53 7.46 10.22 -12.94
N VAL A 54 6.83 9.58 -13.92
CA VAL A 54 5.39 9.77 -14.18
C VAL A 54 4.54 9.30 -12.99
N ALA A 55 4.87 8.15 -12.41
CA ALA A 55 4.17 7.62 -11.22
C ALA A 55 4.35 8.54 -10.01
N LYS A 56 5.52 9.17 -9.88
CA LYS A 56 5.86 10.08 -8.79
C LYS A 56 4.90 11.27 -8.70
N ALA A 57 4.52 11.85 -9.86
CA ALA A 57 3.60 12.99 -9.90
C ALA A 57 2.21 12.65 -9.33
N ASP A 58 1.71 11.44 -9.57
CA ASP A 58 0.41 11.00 -9.04
C ASP A 58 0.49 10.63 -7.56
N VAL A 59 1.61 10.06 -7.13
CA VAL A 59 1.88 9.80 -5.71
C VAL A 59 1.90 11.08 -4.88
N ILE A 60 2.53 12.15 -5.36
CA ILE A 60 2.55 13.46 -4.69
C ILE A 60 1.13 13.98 -4.47
N LYS A 61 0.26 13.89 -5.48
CA LYS A 61 -1.16 14.27 -5.35
C LYS A 61 -1.88 13.41 -4.30
N SER A 62 -1.63 12.10 -4.29
CA SER A 62 -2.24 11.18 -3.32
C SER A 62 -1.79 11.48 -1.89
N ILE A 63 -0.51 11.73 -1.66
CA ILE A 63 0.03 12.15 -0.36
C ILE A 63 -0.65 13.44 0.10
N ALA A 64 -0.68 14.46 -0.77
CA ALA A 64 -1.30 15.74 -0.45
C ALA A 64 -2.80 15.58 -0.11
N MET A 65 -3.52 14.72 -0.83
CA MET A 65 -4.93 14.45 -0.56
C MET A 65 -5.13 13.81 0.83
N PHE A 66 -4.35 12.79 1.19
CA PHE A 66 -4.47 12.13 2.51
C PHE A 66 -4.12 13.06 3.67
N GLN A 67 -3.27 14.07 3.43
CA GLN A 67 -2.88 15.07 4.41
C GLN A 67 -3.87 16.25 4.54
N LEU A 68 -4.88 16.35 3.67
CA LEU A 68 -5.91 17.40 3.79
C LEU A 68 -6.61 17.31 5.15
N PRO A 69 -6.88 18.43 5.85
CA PRO A 69 -7.51 18.44 7.17
C PRO A 69 -8.86 17.71 7.22
N GLN A 70 -9.63 17.74 6.13
CA GLN A 70 -10.92 17.07 6.01
C GLN A 70 -10.82 15.57 5.71
N VAL A 71 -9.64 15.08 5.33
CA VAL A 71 -9.35 13.66 5.06
C VAL A 71 -8.56 13.07 6.22
N ASN A 72 -7.41 13.65 6.52
CA ASN A 72 -6.53 13.39 7.65
C ASN A 72 -6.29 11.89 7.92
N ILE A 73 -5.97 11.13 6.86
CA ILE A 73 -5.67 9.72 6.96
C ILE A 73 -4.15 9.54 7.13
N PRO A 74 -3.68 8.88 8.19
CA PRO A 74 -2.26 8.60 8.36
C PRO A 74 -1.71 7.79 7.20
N ILE A 75 -0.55 8.18 6.67
CA ILE A 75 0.17 7.40 5.66
C ILE A 75 1.13 6.47 6.41
N ILE A 76 0.89 5.15 6.30
CA ILE A 76 1.71 4.11 6.93
C ILE A 76 3.12 4.11 6.32
N GLY A 77 3.19 4.28 5.00
CA GLY A 77 4.44 4.36 4.27
C GLY A 77 4.27 4.14 2.77
N ILE A 78 5.39 4.01 2.09
CA ILE A 78 5.50 3.85 0.64
C ILE A 78 5.98 2.45 0.31
N VAL A 79 5.39 1.83 -0.69
CA VAL A 79 5.87 0.60 -1.34
C VAL A 79 6.28 0.95 -2.76
N GLU A 80 7.55 0.71 -3.10
CA GLU A 80 8.03 0.84 -4.48
C GLU A 80 7.89 -0.51 -5.18
N ASN A 81 6.92 -0.64 -6.05
CA ASN A 81 6.67 -1.83 -6.85
C ASN A 81 7.49 -1.78 -8.15
N MET A 82 7.84 -2.93 -8.71
CA MET A 82 8.65 -3.04 -9.93
C MET A 82 10.01 -2.35 -9.80
N SER A 83 10.58 -2.34 -8.58
CA SER A 83 11.82 -1.64 -8.25
C SER A 83 13.02 -2.14 -9.04
N TYR A 84 13.13 -3.43 -9.21
CA TYR A 84 14.25 -4.07 -9.90
C TYR A 84 13.86 -5.44 -10.44
N PHE A 85 14.69 -5.95 -11.34
CA PHE A 85 14.63 -7.32 -11.86
C PHE A 85 15.95 -8.04 -11.59
N ILE A 86 15.89 -9.31 -11.18
CA ILE A 86 17.05 -10.18 -11.01
C ILE A 86 16.89 -11.36 -11.96
N PRO A 87 17.73 -11.50 -13.01
CA PRO A 87 17.70 -12.67 -13.90
C PRO A 87 18.08 -13.94 -13.14
N ALA A 88 17.43 -15.05 -13.47
CA ALA A 88 17.68 -16.34 -12.82
C ALA A 88 19.12 -16.86 -13.02
N ASP A 89 19.74 -16.53 -14.15
CA ASP A 89 21.11 -16.87 -14.50
C ASP A 89 22.16 -15.92 -13.91
N MET A 90 21.72 -14.77 -13.35
CA MET A 90 22.58 -13.75 -12.73
C MET A 90 22.02 -13.29 -11.37
N PRO A 91 21.98 -14.16 -10.34
CA PRO A 91 21.26 -13.87 -9.08
C PRO A 91 21.87 -12.71 -8.27
N ASN A 92 23.09 -12.31 -8.56
CA ASN A 92 23.76 -11.21 -7.89
C ASN A 92 23.65 -9.87 -8.64
N LYS A 93 22.92 -9.82 -9.77
CA LYS A 93 22.82 -8.62 -10.60
C LYS A 93 21.40 -8.09 -10.63
N LYS A 94 21.21 -6.85 -10.19
CA LYS A 94 19.94 -6.13 -10.28
C LYS A 94 19.90 -5.24 -11.52
N TYR A 95 18.78 -5.27 -12.21
CA TYR A 95 18.48 -4.36 -13.33
C TYR A 95 17.31 -3.46 -12.94
N TYR A 96 17.48 -2.17 -13.11
CA TYR A 96 16.48 -1.14 -12.79
C TYR A 96 15.76 -0.71 -14.06
N ILE A 97 14.83 -1.54 -14.52
CA ILE A 97 14.16 -1.39 -15.81
C ILE A 97 13.37 -0.08 -15.90
N PHE A 98 12.76 0.32 -14.78
CA PHE A 98 11.89 1.52 -14.69
C PHE A 98 12.54 2.70 -13.96
N GLY A 99 13.84 2.69 -13.77
CA GLY A 99 14.55 3.69 -12.97
C GLY A 99 14.85 3.19 -11.54
N GLN A 100 15.38 4.05 -10.71
CA GLN A 100 15.85 3.68 -9.38
C GLN A 100 15.61 4.80 -8.36
N GLY A 101 15.17 4.44 -7.15
CA GLY A 101 15.20 5.31 -5.98
C GLY A 101 14.06 6.33 -5.87
N ALA A 102 13.02 6.26 -6.69
CA ALA A 102 11.88 7.17 -6.59
C ALA A 102 11.14 7.02 -5.26
N GLY A 103 10.92 5.78 -4.80
CA GLY A 103 10.28 5.51 -3.51
C GLY A 103 11.11 6.01 -2.34
N GLU A 104 12.43 5.83 -2.36
CA GLU A 104 13.33 6.37 -1.33
C GLU A 104 13.32 7.89 -1.29
N GLN A 105 13.34 8.52 -2.47
CA GLN A 105 13.30 9.98 -2.59
C GLN A 105 11.99 10.53 -2.03
N LEU A 106 10.85 9.96 -2.41
CA LEU A 106 9.53 10.35 -1.89
C LEU A 106 9.44 10.12 -0.38
N ALA A 107 9.91 8.99 0.12
CA ALA A 107 9.92 8.69 1.54
C ALA A 107 10.71 9.75 2.33
N LYS A 108 11.88 10.13 1.83
CA LYS A 108 12.71 11.18 2.45
C LYS A 108 12.06 12.55 2.38
N GLU A 109 11.52 12.95 1.22
CA GLU A 109 10.91 14.25 0.98
C GLU A 109 9.69 14.49 1.86
N TYR A 110 8.83 13.46 2.03
CA TYR A 110 7.59 13.54 2.80
C TYR A 110 7.71 12.98 4.22
N GLN A 111 8.92 12.63 4.68
CA GLN A 111 9.19 12.05 6.00
C GLN A 111 8.36 10.78 6.28
N LEU A 112 8.17 9.96 5.25
CA LEU A 112 7.46 8.70 5.29
C LEU A 112 8.45 7.52 5.36
N THR A 113 7.96 6.36 5.77
CA THR A 113 8.74 5.11 5.76
C THR A 113 8.66 4.46 4.39
N LEU A 114 9.79 4.07 3.82
CA LEU A 114 9.83 3.12 2.71
C LEU A 114 9.61 1.72 3.29
N LEU A 115 8.43 1.15 3.05
CA LEU A 115 8.03 -0.15 3.62
C LEU A 115 8.67 -1.32 2.91
N ALA A 116 8.73 -1.27 1.59
CA ALA A 116 9.32 -2.32 0.76
C ALA A 116 9.67 -1.82 -0.64
N GLN A 117 10.64 -2.50 -1.25
CA GLN A 117 10.94 -2.45 -2.68
C GLN A 117 10.67 -3.83 -3.27
N LEU A 118 9.61 -3.95 -4.08
CA LEU A 118 9.18 -5.21 -4.65
C LEU A 118 9.82 -5.41 -6.04
N PRO A 119 10.42 -6.58 -6.31
CA PRO A 119 11.00 -6.87 -7.61
C PRO A 119 9.95 -7.12 -8.68
N ILE A 120 10.37 -7.03 -9.93
CA ILE A 120 9.67 -7.64 -11.07
C ILE A 120 9.99 -9.13 -11.01
N GLU A 121 8.96 -9.97 -10.80
CA GLU A 121 9.15 -11.41 -10.65
C GLU A 121 8.05 -12.16 -11.41
N PRO A 122 8.40 -12.94 -12.45
CA PRO A 122 7.41 -13.68 -13.24
C PRO A 122 6.56 -14.65 -12.41
N SER A 123 7.10 -15.21 -11.34
CA SER A 123 6.39 -16.14 -10.47
C SER A 123 5.19 -15.49 -9.76
N VAL A 124 5.22 -14.18 -9.53
CA VAL A 124 4.10 -13.43 -8.96
C VAL A 124 2.90 -13.45 -9.91
N ALA A 125 3.13 -13.14 -11.20
CA ALA A 125 2.08 -13.17 -12.22
C ALA A 125 1.49 -14.58 -12.37
N GLN A 126 2.35 -15.59 -12.52
CA GLN A 126 1.92 -16.99 -12.67
C GLN A 126 1.05 -17.48 -11.50
N ARG A 127 1.44 -17.15 -10.27
CA ARG A 127 0.66 -17.50 -9.07
C ARG A 127 -0.66 -16.76 -9.04
N SER A 128 -0.65 -15.47 -9.33
CA SER A 128 -1.86 -14.64 -9.36
C SER A 128 -2.88 -15.16 -10.35
N ASP A 129 -2.44 -15.57 -11.55
CA ASP A 129 -3.30 -16.15 -12.58
C ASP A 129 -3.96 -17.47 -12.15
N THR A 130 -3.33 -18.19 -11.23
CA THR A 130 -3.87 -19.43 -10.64
C THR A 130 -4.61 -19.22 -9.32
N GLY A 131 -4.79 -17.97 -8.89
CA GLY A 131 -5.44 -17.62 -7.63
C GLY A 131 -4.59 -17.91 -6.39
N VAL A 132 -3.29 -18.12 -6.53
CA VAL A 132 -2.37 -18.36 -5.42
C VAL A 132 -1.61 -17.06 -5.09
N PRO A 133 -1.79 -16.48 -3.89
CA PRO A 133 -1.05 -15.27 -3.51
C PRO A 133 0.47 -15.48 -3.52
N ALA A 134 1.23 -14.48 -3.97
CA ALA A 134 2.70 -14.54 -4.01
C ALA A 134 3.31 -14.86 -2.64
N VAL A 135 2.71 -14.38 -1.57
CA VAL A 135 3.14 -14.61 -0.17
C VAL A 135 3.14 -16.09 0.26
N MET A 136 2.39 -16.94 -0.43
CA MET A 136 2.33 -18.38 -0.17
C MET A 136 3.51 -19.16 -0.77
N GLY A 137 4.40 -18.51 -1.48
CA GLY A 137 5.63 -19.10 -2.00
C GLY A 137 6.72 -19.27 -0.92
N ASN A 138 7.80 -19.94 -1.32
CA ASN A 138 8.98 -20.16 -0.48
C ASN A 138 10.23 -19.44 -1.04
N ASP A 139 10.04 -18.48 -1.92
CA ASP A 139 11.09 -17.70 -2.57
C ASP A 139 11.31 -16.34 -1.86
N SER A 140 12.34 -15.64 -2.29
CA SER A 140 12.70 -14.32 -1.71
C SER A 140 11.61 -13.28 -1.89
N VAL A 141 10.79 -13.41 -2.93
CA VAL A 141 9.66 -12.50 -3.16
C VAL A 141 8.55 -12.74 -2.16
N ALA A 142 8.22 -14.01 -1.89
CA ALA A 142 7.25 -14.35 -0.85
C ALA A 142 7.69 -13.79 0.51
N GLN A 143 8.99 -13.91 0.85
CA GLN A 143 9.54 -13.33 2.08
C GLN A 143 9.38 -11.82 2.11
N THR A 144 9.63 -11.13 1.00
CA THR A 144 9.46 -9.66 0.93
C THR A 144 8.01 -9.24 1.18
N TYR A 145 7.03 -9.98 0.65
CA TYR A 145 5.60 -9.73 0.93
C TYR A 145 5.24 -10.02 2.38
N GLN A 146 5.81 -11.09 2.99
CA GLN A 146 5.59 -11.43 4.39
C GLN A 146 6.16 -10.33 5.31
N ASP A 147 7.37 -9.86 5.05
CA ASP A 147 8.02 -8.79 5.82
C ASP A 147 7.22 -7.48 5.73
N LEU A 148 6.72 -7.14 4.53
CA LEU A 148 5.84 -6.01 4.32
C LEU A 148 4.57 -6.13 5.16
N ALA A 149 3.88 -7.27 5.10
CA ALA A 149 2.66 -7.53 5.84
C ALA A 149 2.88 -7.43 7.35
N GLN A 150 3.95 -8.02 7.87
CA GLN A 150 4.33 -7.93 9.29
C GLN A 150 4.61 -6.49 9.73
N THR A 151 5.29 -5.72 8.88
CA THR A 151 5.60 -4.31 9.16
C THR A 151 4.33 -3.48 9.26
N VAL A 152 3.39 -3.66 8.32
CA VAL A 152 2.09 -2.99 8.32
C VAL A 152 1.26 -3.40 9.53
N ALA A 153 1.16 -4.69 9.82
CA ALA A 153 0.41 -5.21 10.96
C ALA A 153 0.95 -4.64 12.29
N ARG A 154 2.27 -4.59 12.45
CA ARG A 154 2.91 -3.99 13.63
C ARG A 154 2.59 -2.50 13.77
N TYR A 155 2.63 -1.75 12.66
CA TYR A 155 2.24 -0.34 12.68
C TYR A 155 0.81 -0.15 13.15
N ILE A 156 -0.13 -0.93 12.62
CA ILE A 156 -1.55 -0.88 12.97
C ILE A 156 -1.77 -1.23 14.45
N ALA A 157 -1.10 -2.27 14.96
CA ALA A 157 -1.18 -2.66 16.36
C ALA A 157 -0.74 -1.52 17.29
N ILE A 158 0.42 -0.91 17.05
CA ILE A 158 0.92 0.23 17.82
C ILE A 158 -0.05 1.41 17.78
N LYS A 159 -0.61 1.71 16.61
CA LYS A 159 -1.58 2.79 16.44
C LYS A 159 -2.85 2.55 17.26
N ASN A 160 -3.38 1.34 17.22
CA ASN A 160 -4.57 0.96 17.97
C ASN A 160 -4.34 1.06 19.50
N GLU A 161 -3.18 0.64 20.00
CA GLU A 161 -2.82 0.79 21.41
C GLU A 161 -2.77 2.26 21.84
N GLN A 162 -2.19 3.14 21.01
CA GLN A 162 -2.14 4.58 21.29
C GLN A 162 -3.54 5.21 21.38
N VAL A 163 -4.46 4.80 20.47
CA VAL A 163 -5.84 5.27 20.48
C VAL A 163 -6.58 4.82 21.74
N LEU A 164 -6.37 3.58 22.18
CA LEU A 164 -6.97 3.04 23.42
C LEU A 164 -6.42 3.75 24.66
N SER A 165 -5.12 3.98 24.72
CA SER A 165 -4.48 4.69 25.84
C SER A 165 -4.98 6.13 25.99
N ASN A 166 -5.19 6.82 24.88
CA ASN A 166 -5.68 8.21 24.88
C ASN A 166 -7.18 8.33 25.24
N LYS A 167 -7.96 7.26 25.12
CA LYS A 167 -9.38 7.24 25.54
C LYS A 167 -9.57 6.99 27.04
N ASN A 168 -8.54 6.47 27.70
CA ASN A 168 -8.58 6.12 29.13
C ASN A 168 -7.97 7.21 30.03
N ASN A 169 -7.47 8.30 29.46
CA ASN A 169 -7.01 9.51 30.14
C ASN A 169 -7.99 10.68 29.91
#